data_1e335fb6e0f8274cd7bb75cda0a09763
#
_entry.id   1e335fb6e0f8274cd7bb75cda0a09763
#
_cell.length_a   1.000
_cell.length_b   1.000
_cell.length_c   1.000
_cell.angle_alpha   90.00
_cell.angle_beta   90.00
_cell.angle_gamma   90.00
#
_symmetry.space_group_name_H-M   'P 1'
#
loop_
_entity.id
_entity.type
_entity.pdbx_description
1 polymer ?
#
loop_
_entity_poly.entity_id
_entity_poly.type
_entity_poly.pdbx_seq_one_letter_code
_entity_poly.pdbx_strand_id
1 'polypeptide(L)'
;MKIAIFGASGKTGILTVYQALDKGHQVTAFARNASSVTITHKNIGIIQGNILDYEKVKQAVEGQDAIISALGINKLGKNTILSDGTGNILRAMEECQVKRFICMSAAGILKNDAGFFFGKIIIPLILRQVYEDKIRQMELIKQSHVEWIIIRPTGLTDAPKTGSYKITAGNPVSSRIPRADVADFMLKLLTNKQYDGQLPAISS
;
A
#
# COMPACT_ATOMS: atom_id res chain seq x y z
N MET A 1 15.38 1.51 10.12
CA MET A 1 14.90 2.55 9.19
C MET A 1 13.74 3.28 9.85
N LYS A 2 13.54 4.55 9.50
CA LYS A 2 12.33 5.33 9.81
C LYS A 2 11.38 5.19 8.64
N ILE A 3 10.17 4.70 8.88
CA ILE A 3 9.19 4.46 7.81
C ILE A 3 7.81 5.03 8.18
N ALA A 4 7.19 5.77 7.24
CA ALA A 4 5.80 6.14 7.41
C ALA A 4 4.89 5.12 6.71
N ILE A 5 3.82 4.73 7.40
CA ILE A 5 2.82 3.77 6.90
C ILE A 5 1.47 4.48 6.80
N PHE A 6 1.05 4.76 5.58
CA PHE A 6 -0.27 5.31 5.28
C PHE A 6 -1.31 4.19 5.21
N GLY A 7 -2.48 4.42 5.80
CA GLY A 7 -3.48 3.37 5.96
C GLY A 7 -3.18 2.40 7.12
N ALA A 8 -2.42 2.86 8.11
CA ALA A 8 -1.94 2.07 9.26
C ALA A 8 -3.06 1.41 10.08
N SER A 9 -4.27 1.98 10.12
CA SER A 9 -5.44 1.41 10.80
C SER A 9 -6.22 0.38 9.97
N GLY A 10 -5.85 0.18 8.69
CA GLY A 10 -6.47 -0.83 7.84
C GLY A 10 -5.97 -2.25 8.19
N LYS A 11 -6.73 -3.29 7.80
CA LYS A 11 -6.39 -4.69 8.11
C LYS A 11 -4.98 -5.11 7.68
N THR A 12 -4.50 -4.67 6.50
CA THR A 12 -3.13 -4.94 6.06
C THR A 12 -2.16 -3.97 6.72
N GLY A 13 -2.53 -2.69 6.82
CA GLY A 13 -1.68 -1.65 7.40
C GLY A 13 -1.28 -1.94 8.84
N ILE A 14 -2.23 -2.39 9.69
CA ILE A 14 -1.94 -2.72 11.08
C ILE A 14 -0.93 -3.89 11.19
N LEU A 15 -1.04 -4.90 10.32
CA LEU A 15 -0.09 -6.01 10.27
C LEU A 15 1.28 -5.54 9.77
N THR A 16 1.32 -4.57 8.85
CA THR A 16 2.57 -3.96 8.40
C THR A 16 3.25 -3.20 9.53
N VAL A 17 2.48 -2.44 10.34
CA VAL A 17 2.99 -1.74 11.52
C VAL A 17 3.58 -2.74 12.52
N TYR A 18 2.84 -3.80 12.89
CA TYR A 18 3.33 -4.81 13.81
C TYR A 18 4.64 -5.45 13.35
N GLN A 19 4.68 -5.92 12.10
CA GLN A 19 5.87 -6.59 11.57
C GLN A 19 7.05 -5.63 11.40
N ALA A 20 6.79 -4.34 11.11
CA ALA A 20 7.83 -3.33 11.03
C ALA A 20 8.49 -3.07 12.39
N LEU A 21 7.69 -2.95 13.45
CA LEU A 21 8.16 -2.78 14.82
C LEU A 21 8.95 -4.00 15.30
N ASP A 22 8.46 -5.20 15.01
CA ASP A 22 9.13 -6.48 15.32
C ASP A 22 10.51 -6.58 14.64
N LYS A 23 10.65 -6.02 13.45
CA LYS A 23 11.92 -5.91 12.72
C LYS A 23 12.82 -4.74 13.20
N GLY A 24 12.42 -4.02 14.25
CA GLY A 24 13.20 -2.93 14.84
C GLY A 24 13.16 -1.59 14.07
N HIS A 25 12.21 -1.41 13.16
CA HIS A 25 11.99 -0.13 12.48
C HIS A 25 11.36 0.90 13.42
N GLN A 26 11.62 2.19 13.16
CA GLN A 26 10.83 3.30 13.71
C GLN A 26 9.67 3.56 12.76
N VAL A 27 8.45 3.58 13.29
CA VAL A 27 7.23 3.66 12.47
C VAL A 27 6.45 4.92 12.78
N THR A 28 6.15 5.70 11.74
CA THR A 28 5.14 6.76 11.76
C THR A 28 3.85 6.21 11.15
N ALA A 29 2.88 5.89 12.00
CA ALA A 29 1.59 5.38 11.59
C ALA A 29 0.63 6.52 11.24
N PHE A 30 0.24 6.67 9.97
CA PHE A 30 -0.71 7.68 9.54
C PHE A 30 -2.12 7.09 9.45
N ALA A 31 -3.06 7.64 10.22
CA ALA A 31 -4.44 7.17 10.27
C ALA A 31 -5.45 8.31 10.43
N ARG A 32 -6.66 8.14 9.88
CA ARG A 32 -7.76 9.11 10.03
C ARG A 32 -8.23 9.26 11.47
N ASN A 33 -8.15 8.20 12.25
CA ASN A 33 -8.44 8.17 13.67
C ASN A 33 -7.31 7.47 14.41
N ALA A 34 -6.61 8.21 15.26
CA ALA A 34 -5.48 7.70 16.04
C ALA A 34 -5.87 6.51 16.93
N SER A 35 -7.05 6.51 17.52
CA SER A 35 -7.54 5.43 18.39
C SER A 35 -7.75 4.10 17.66
N SER A 36 -7.79 4.11 16.32
CA SER A 36 -7.85 2.89 15.50
C SER A 36 -6.50 2.17 15.35
N VAL A 37 -5.41 2.79 15.82
CA VAL A 37 -4.07 2.19 15.88
C VAL A 37 -3.81 1.83 17.35
N THR A 38 -4.18 0.60 17.73
CA THR A 38 -4.17 0.12 19.12
C THR A 38 -2.81 -0.42 19.56
N ILE A 39 -1.74 -0.13 18.82
CA ILE A 39 -0.39 -0.61 19.10
C ILE A 39 0.32 0.36 20.03
N THR A 40 0.88 -0.15 21.12
CA THR A 40 1.78 0.59 22.01
C THR A 40 3.19 0.02 21.88
N HIS A 41 4.14 0.84 21.44
CA HIS A 41 5.54 0.45 21.30
C HIS A 41 6.44 1.68 21.35
N LYS A 42 7.67 1.56 21.87
CA LYS A 42 8.62 2.70 21.99
C LYS A 42 9.03 3.33 20.64
N ASN A 43 8.95 2.55 19.56
CA ASN A 43 9.35 2.97 18.22
C ASN A 43 8.15 3.33 17.31
N ILE A 44 6.95 3.56 17.84
CA ILE A 44 5.81 4.02 17.05
C ILE A 44 5.46 5.46 17.40
N GLY A 45 5.27 6.28 16.38
CA GLY A 45 4.57 7.56 16.43
C GLY A 45 3.27 7.48 15.64
N ILE A 46 2.22 8.16 16.09
CA ILE A 46 0.93 8.18 15.39
C ILE A 46 0.64 9.61 14.96
N ILE A 47 0.37 9.81 13.67
CA ILE A 47 -0.12 11.07 13.12
C ILE A 47 -1.56 10.86 12.68
N GLN A 48 -2.46 11.60 13.33
CA GLN A 48 -3.86 11.65 12.93
C GLN A 48 -4.05 12.68 11.83
N GLY A 49 -4.63 12.26 10.70
CA GLY A 49 -4.89 13.15 9.58
C GLY A 49 -5.74 12.52 8.48
N ASN A 50 -6.27 13.39 7.62
CA ASN A 50 -6.88 12.99 6.37
C ASN A 50 -5.76 12.94 5.31
N ILE A 51 -5.75 11.92 4.46
CA ILE A 51 -4.79 11.80 3.36
C ILE A 51 -4.90 12.94 2.33
N LEU A 52 -6.03 13.63 2.30
CA LEU A 52 -6.27 14.83 1.47
C LEU A 52 -5.75 16.13 2.12
N ASP A 53 -5.35 16.10 3.39
CA ASP A 53 -4.71 17.20 4.09
C ASP A 53 -3.19 17.12 3.85
N TYR A 54 -2.72 17.97 2.95
CA TYR A 54 -1.32 17.97 2.51
C TYR A 54 -0.34 18.20 3.65
N GLU A 55 -0.64 19.14 4.57
CA GLU A 55 0.27 19.47 5.69
C GLU A 55 0.42 18.29 6.65
N LYS A 56 -0.66 17.57 6.91
CA LYS A 56 -0.61 16.34 7.71
C LYS A 56 0.16 15.21 7.01
N VAL A 57 0.01 15.09 5.69
CA VAL A 57 0.77 14.13 4.89
C VAL A 57 2.26 14.48 4.91
N LYS A 58 2.62 15.76 4.70
CA LYS A 58 4.01 16.23 4.73
C LYS A 58 4.64 15.98 6.09
N GLN A 59 3.93 16.31 7.18
CA GLN A 59 4.40 16.02 8.55
C GLN A 59 4.73 14.52 8.75
N ALA A 60 3.98 13.62 8.11
CA ALA A 60 4.21 12.18 8.22
C ALA A 60 5.38 11.69 7.37
N VAL A 61 5.68 12.37 6.27
CA VAL A 61 6.77 12.02 5.33
C VAL A 61 8.11 12.57 5.77
N GLU A 62 8.11 13.70 6.47
CA GLU A 62 9.34 14.40 6.88
C GLU A 62 10.26 13.52 7.73
N GLY A 63 11.55 13.44 7.33
CA GLY A 63 12.57 12.68 8.04
C GLY A 63 12.45 11.16 7.96
N GLN A 64 11.62 10.63 7.04
CA GLN A 64 11.51 9.20 6.81
C GLN A 64 12.53 8.69 5.79
N ASP A 65 12.94 7.43 5.94
CA ASP A 65 13.79 6.73 4.96
C ASP A 65 12.97 6.15 3.80
N ALA A 66 11.73 5.75 4.08
CA ALA A 66 10.81 5.13 3.10
C ALA A 66 9.33 5.32 3.48
N ILE A 67 8.47 5.23 2.48
CA ILE A 67 7.02 5.32 2.62
C ILE A 67 6.37 4.03 2.16
N ILE A 68 5.44 3.51 2.98
CA ILE A 68 4.56 2.39 2.62
C ILE A 68 3.12 2.90 2.57
N SER A 69 2.45 2.69 1.45
CA SER A 69 1.01 2.96 1.30
C SER A 69 0.22 1.66 1.29
N ALA A 70 -0.50 1.40 2.38
CA ALA A 70 -1.49 0.33 2.50
C ALA A 70 -2.92 0.89 2.45
N LEU A 71 -3.11 2.02 1.74
CA LEU A 71 -4.40 2.67 1.59
C LEU A 71 -5.39 1.77 0.86
N GLY A 72 -6.60 1.71 1.36
CA GLY A 72 -7.72 1.01 0.75
C GLY A 72 -9.00 1.85 0.82
N ILE A 73 -9.97 1.53 -0.04
CA ILE A 73 -11.29 2.16 -0.06
C ILE A 73 -12.29 1.18 0.54
N ASN A 74 -13.04 1.64 1.55
CA ASN A 74 -14.10 0.85 2.17
C ASN A 74 -15.50 1.23 1.64
N LYS A 75 -15.60 2.24 0.77
CA LYS A 75 -16.88 2.71 0.21
C LYS A 75 -16.89 2.50 -1.29
N LEU A 76 -17.94 1.87 -1.80
CA LEU A 76 -18.24 1.83 -3.22
C LEU A 76 -18.74 3.20 -3.66
N GLY A 77 -18.45 3.59 -4.88
CA GLY A 77 -18.87 4.87 -5.44
C GLY A 77 -17.71 5.66 -6.03
N LYS A 78 -18.03 6.71 -6.79
CA LYS A 78 -17.04 7.58 -7.43
C LYS A 78 -16.27 8.35 -6.34
N ASN A 79 -14.99 8.13 -6.29
CA ASN A 79 -14.07 8.88 -5.43
C ASN A 79 -12.66 8.87 -6.03
N THR A 80 -11.83 9.78 -5.58
CA THR A 80 -10.45 9.97 -6.03
C THR A 80 -9.47 9.90 -4.86
N ILE A 81 -9.91 9.35 -3.72
CA ILE A 81 -9.15 9.39 -2.46
C ILE A 81 -7.78 8.71 -2.60
N LEU A 82 -7.70 7.59 -3.36
CA LEU A 82 -6.41 6.90 -3.53
C LEU A 82 -5.47 7.70 -4.42
N SER A 83 -5.96 8.19 -5.57
CA SER A 83 -5.14 8.98 -6.49
C SER A 83 -4.75 10.33 -5.89
N ASP A 84 -5.70 11.09 -5.33
CA ASP A 84 -5.42 12.41 -4.74
C ASP A 84 -4.51 12.29 -3.51
N GLY A 85 -4.81 11.32 -2.61
CA GLY A 85 -3.98 11.07 -1.45
C GLY A 85 -2.56 10.60 -1.82
N THR A 86 -2.43 9.81 -2.88
CA THR A 86 -1.11 9.40 -3.38
C THR A 86 -0.38 10.60 -4.01
N GLY A 87 -1.08 11.49 -4.71
CA GLY A 87 -0.52 12.74 -5.19
C GLY A 87 0.10 13.58 -4.06
N ASN A 88 -0.62 13.71 -2.94
CA ASN A 88 -0.09 14.39 -1.74
C ASN A 88 1.15 13.68 -1.16
N ILE A 89 1.15 12.34 -1.10
CA ILE A 89 2.32 11.58 -0.63
C ILE A 89 3.52 11.84 -1.55
N LEU A 90 3.36 11.69 -2.87
CA LEU A 90 4.44 11.86 -3.84
C LEU A 90 5.02 13.28 -3.80
N ARG A 91 4.16 14.30 -3.73
CA ARG A 91 4.58 15.69 -3.58
C ARG A 91 5.38 15.90 -2.28
N ALA A 92 4.90 15.36 -1.16
CA ALA A 92 5.60 15.45 0.11
C ALA A 92 6.95 14.71 0.09
N MET A 93 7.02 13.55 -0.57
CA MET A 93 8.25 12.79 -0.76
C MET A 93 9.29 13.58 -1.57
N GLU A 94 8.86 14.28 -2.63
CA GLU A 94 9.73 15.12 -3.44
C GLU A 94 10.28 16.29 -2.61
N GLU A 95 9.41 17.03 -1.91
CA GLU A 95 9.81 18.17 -1.06
C GLU A 95 10.71 17.74 0.10
N CYS A 96 10.49 16.57 0.71
CA CYS A 96 11.26 16.03 1.82
C CYS A 96 12.44 15.14 1.38
N GLN A 97 12.66 14.99 0.08
CA GLN A 97 13.75 14.17 -0.51
C GLN A 97 13.70 12.67 -0.12
N VAL A 98 12.51 12.15 0.20
CA VAL A 98 12.30 10.73 0.47
C VAL A 98 12.09 10.00 -0.85
N LYS A 99 12.91 8.97 -1.13
CA LYS A 99 12.90 8.33 -2.46
C LYS A 99 12.15 7.02 -2.53
N ARG A 100 12.13 6.22 -1.47
CA ARG A 100 11.59 4.86 -1.48
C ARG A 100 10.10 4.83 -1.23
N PHE A 101 9.30 4.34 -2.21
CA PHE A 101 7.85 4.25 -2.13
C PHE A 101 7.33 2.86 -2.47
N ILE A 102 6.63 2.24 -1.53
CA ILE A 102 5.99 0.93 -1.72
C ILE A 102 4.49 1.11 -1.60
N CYS A 103 3.76 0.85 -2.70
CA CYS A 103 2.32 1.01 -2.76
C CYS A 103 1.61 -0.34 -2.90
N MET A 104 0.66 -0.61 -2.02
CA MET A 104 -0.25 -1.74 -2.16
C MET A 104 -1.44 -1.36 -3.03
N SER A 105 -1.58 -2.00 -4.17
CA SER A 105 -2.74 -1.89 -5.04
C SER A 105 -3.59 -3.18 -4.99
N ALA A 106 -3.92 -3.78 -6.12
CA ALA A 106 -4.66 -5.05 -6.21
C ALA A 106 -4.40 -5.74 -7.56
N ALA A 107 -4.52 -7.05 -7.62
CA ALA A 107 -4.70 -7.74 -8.89
C ALA A 107 -6.00 -7.24 -9.57
N GLY A 108 -5.99 -7.15 -10.90
CA GLY A 108 -7.08 -6.58 -11.70
C GLY A 108 -6.88 -5.14 -12.15
N ILE A 109 -5.80 -4.45 -11.72
CA ILE A 109 -5.46 -3.10 -12.24
C ILE A 109 -4.81 -3.15 -13.61
N LEU A 110 -4.20 -4.28 -13.97
CA LEU A 110 -3.69 -4.51 -15.32
C LEU A 110 -4.71 -5.32 -16.13
N LYS A 111 -4.69 -5.13 -17.45
CA LYS A 111 -5.55 -5.87 -18.35
C LYS A 111 -5.25 -7.38 -18.23
N ASN A 112 -6.27 -8.18 -17.95
CA ASN A 112 -6.22 -9.65 -17.84
C ASN A 112 -5.42 -10.22 -16.64
N ASP A 113 -5.11 -9.44 -15.60
CA ASP A 113 -4.40 -9.93 -14.42
C ASP A 113 -5.34 -10.38 -13.27
N ALA A 114 -6.63 -10.41 -13.51
CA ALA A 114 -7.64 -11.00 -12.63
C ALA A 114 -8.30 -12.19 -13.32
N GLY A 115 -8.71 -13.20 -12.55
CA GLY A 115 -9.44 -14.35 -13.10
C GLY A 115 -10.70 -13.91 -13.87
N PHE A 116 -11.13 -14.73 -14.85
CA PHE A 116 -12.20 -14.38 -15.80
C PHE A 116 -13.45 -13.80 -15.12
N PHE A 117 -13.98 -14.49 -14.11
CA PHE A 117 -15.20 -14.06 -13.42
C PHE A 117 -15.01 -12.72 -12.69
N PHE A 118 -13.92 -12.58 -11.94
CA PHE A 118 -13.63 -11.36 -11.19
C PHE A 118 -13.30 -10.19 -12.12
N GLY A 119 -12.44 -10.42 -13.11
CA GLY A 119 -12.00 -9.38 -14.05
C GLY A 119 -13.07 -8.91 -15.02
N LYS A 120 -13.92 -9.81 -15.53
CA LYS A 120 -14.93 -9.47 -16.54
C LYS A 120 -16.32 -9.18 -16.01
N ILE A 121 -16.63 -9.58 -14.76
CA ILE A 121 -17.96 -9.42 -14.17
C ILE A 121 -17.90 -8.51 -12.94
N ILE A 122 -17.13 -8.89 -11.91
CA ILE A 122 -17.14 -8.16 -10.62
C ILE A 122 -16.55 -6.78 -10.75
N ILE A 123 -15.37 -6.66 -11.37
CA ILE A 123 -14.71 -5.34 -11.52
C ILE A 123 -15.59 -4.37 -12.32
N PRO A 124 -16.06 -4.69 -13.54
CA PRO A 124 -16.84 -3.75 -14.34
C PRO A 124 -18.19 -3.37 -13.73
N LEU A 125 -18.88 -4.30 -13.08
CA LEU A 125 -20.23 -4.08 -12.56
C LEU A 125 -20.26 -3.48 -11.15
N ILE A 126 -19.35 -3.89 -10.27
CA ILE A 126 -19.40 -3.54 -8.84
C ILE A 126 -18.22 -2.64 -8.44
N LEU A 127 -17.02 -2.92 -8.92
CA LEU A 127 -15.79 -2.29 -8.46
C LEU A 127 -15.22 -1.28 -9.46
N ARG A 128 -15.91 -0.99 -10.56
CA ARG A 128 -15.43 -0.14 -11.65
C ARG A 128 -14.79 1.15 -11.16
N GLN A 129 -15.49 1.92 -10.34
CA GLN A 129 -15.02 3.23 -9.88
C GLN A 129 -13.81 3.12 -8.94
N VAL A 130 -13.75 2.07 -8.12
CA VAL A 130 -12.59 1.78 -7.26
C VAL A 130 -11.36 1.44 -8.10
N TYR A 131 -11.54 0.65 -9.16
CA TYR A 131 -10.44 0.27 -10.04
C TYR A 131 -10.00 1.42 -10.94
N GLU A 132 -10.91 2.28 -11.40
CA GLU A 132 -10.58 3.51 -12.11
C GLU A 132 -9.68 4.43 -11.25
N ASP A 133 -9.96 4.56 -9.94
CA ASP A 133 -9.11 5.33 -9.02
C ASP A 133 -7.75 4.67 -8.79
N LYS A 134 -7.70 3.33 -8.65
CA LYS A 134 -6.44 2.58 -8.56
C LYS A 134 -5.58 2.70 -9.82
N ILE A 135 -6.19 2.75 -11.00
CA ILE A 135 -5.47 2.96 -12.25
C ILE A 135 -4.89 4.38 -12.29
N ARG A 136 -5.67 5.40 -11.92
CA ARG A 136 -5.14 6.78 -11.79
C ARG A 136 -4.00 6.85 -10.77
N GLN A 137 -4.15 6.21 -9.62
CA GLN A 137 -3.09 6.10 -8.62
C GLN A 137 -1.82 5.49 -9.21
N MET A 138 -1.94 4.39 -9.94
CA MET A 138 -0.82 3.72 -10.60
C MET A 138 -0.11 4.64 -11.59
N GLU A 139 -0.86 5.35 -12.44
CA GLU A 139 -0.26 6.25 -13.43
C GLU A 139 0.46 7.43 -12.78
N LEU A 140 -0.09 8.02 -11.70
CA LEU A 140 0.61 9.06 -10.93
C LEU A 140 1.95 8.55 -10.37
N ILE A 141 1.96 7.35 -9.81
CA ILE A 141 3.18 6.75 -9.26
C ILE A 141 4.21 6.51 -10.37
N LYS A 142 3.81 5.98 -11.52
CA LYS A 142 4.70 5.71 -12.67
C LYS A 142 5.33 6.98 -13.26
N GLN A 143 4.63 8.11 -13.17
CA GLN A 143 5.10 9.42 -13.65
C GLN A 143 6.00 10.14 -12.64
N SER A 144 6.07 9.67 -11.39
CA SER A 144 6.88 10.28 -10.34
C SER A 144 8.36 9.92 -10.46
N HIS A 145 9.21 10.71 -9.79
CA HIS A 145 10.67 10.50 -9.77
C HIS A 145 11.15 9.66 -8.58
N VAL A 146 10.23 9.03 -7.82
CA VAL A 146 10.60 8.20 -6.66
C VAL A 146 10.97 6.78 -7.09
N GLU A 147 11.71 6.07 -6.25
CA GLU A 147 11.99 4.63 -6.41
C GLU A 147 10.75 3.84 -5.96
N TRP A 148 9.82 3.61 -6.88
CA TRP A 148 8.53 3.03 -6.56
C TRP A 148 8.41 1.53 -6.86
N ILE A 149 7.58 0.85 -6.09
CA ILE A 149 7.07 -0.50 -6.38
C ILE A 149 5.57 -0.50 -6.10
N ILE A 150 4.78 -1.02 -7.04
CA ILE A 150 3.33 -1.20 -6.86
C ILE A 150 3.04 -2.68 -6.76
N ILE A 151 2.74 -3.18 -5.57
CA ILE A 151 2.38 -4.59 -5.39
C ILE A 151 0.91 -4.83 -5.73
N ARG A 152 0.63 -5.96 -6.38
CA ARG A 152 -0.71 -6.38 -6.81
C ARG A 152 -1.12 -7.67 -6.10
N PRO A 153 -1.55 -7.60 -4.83
CA PRO A 153 -2.03 -8.78 -4.13
C PRO A 153 -3.34 -9.28 -4.72
N THR A 154 -3.52 -10.60 -4.68
CA THR A 154 -4.80 -11.27 -4.98
C THR A 154 -5.80 -11.13 -3.82
N GLY A 155 -6.89 -11.89 -3.81
CA GLY A 155 -7.92 -11.82 -2.78
C GLY A 155 -7.35 -11.96 -1.37
N LEU A 156 -7.42 -10.88 -0.59
CA LEU A 156 -6.84 -10.79 0.74
C LEU A 156 -7.62 -11.62 1.77
N THR A 157 -6.94 -12.47 2.53
CA THR A 157 -7.50 -13.26 3.64
C THR A 157 -6.95 -12.84 4.99
N ASP A 158 -7.65 -13.19 6.07
CA ASP A 158 -7.21 -12.98 7.45
C ASP A 158 -6.49 -14.23 8.02
N ALA A 159 -6.03 -15.14 7.15
CA ALA A 159 -5.24 -16.30 7.54
C ALA A 159 -3.88 -15.89 8.15
N PRO A 160 -3.28 -16.74 8.99
CA PRO A 160 -1.94 -16.51 9.54
C PRO A 160 -0.88 -16.31 8.45
N LYS A 161 0.22 -15.66 8.82
CA LYS A 161 1.41 -15.53 7.97
C LYS A 161 1.96 -16.92 7.63
N THR A 162 2.19 -17.16 6.34
CA THR A 162 2.83 -18.42 5.88
C THR A 162 4.32 -18.21 5.61
N GLY A 163 4.73 -17.01 5.21
CA GLY A 163 6.08 -16.71 4.75
C GLY A 163 6.41 -17.33 3.38
N SER A 164 5.48 -18.08 2.81
CA SER A 164 5.63 -18.76 1.51
C SER A 164 4.58 -18.22 0.54
N TYR A 165 5.01 -17.43 -0.42
CA TYR A 165 4.15 -16.82 -1.43
C TYR A 165 4.90 -16.70 -2.77
N LYS A 166 4.14 -16.64 -3.85
CA LYS A 166 4.66 -16.55 -5.22
C LYS A 166 4.58 -15.10 -5.70
N ILE A 167 5.66 -14.66 -6.35
CA ILE A 167 5.76 -13.31 -6.92
C ILE A 167 5.94 -13.46 -8.42
N THR A 168 5.12 -12.77 -9.20
CA THR A 168 5.18 -12.80 -10.67
C THR A 168 5.11 -11.39 -11.25
N ALA A 169 5.80 -11.16 -12.37
CA ALA A 169 5.65 -9.92 -13.13
C ALA A 169 4.33 -9.88 -13.91
N GLY A 170 3.78 -11.04 -14.27
CA GLY A 170 2.53 -11.22 -15.01
C GLY A 170 1.31 -11.49 -14.11
N ASN A 171 0.50 -12.46 -14.54
CA ASN A 171 -0.69 -12.87 -13.82
C ASN A 171 -0.33 -13.61 -12.52
N PRO A 172 -1.12 -13.42 -11.44
CA PRO A 172 -0.92 -14.15 -10.21
C PRO A 172 -1.22 -15.66 -10.39
N VAL A 173 -0.56 -16.49 -9.59
CA VAL A 173 -0.67 -17.96 -9.66
C VAL A 173 -1.89 -18.48 -8.91
N SER A 174 -2.30 -17.80 -7.84
CA SER A 174 -3.43 -18.16 -6.98
C SER A 174 -4.38 -16.97 -6.81
N SER A 175 -5.63 -17.26 -6.45
CA SER A 175 -6.66 -16.24 -6.25
C SER A 175 -6.64 -15.57 -4.87
N ARG A 176 -5.82 -16.04 -3.94
CA ARG A 176 -5.82 -15.58 -2.53
C ARG A 176 -4.42 -15.41 -1.99
N ILE A 177 -4.32 -14.57 -0.92
CA ILE A 177 -3.10 -14.38 -0.13
C ILE A 177 -3.44 -13.85 1.28
N PRO A 178 -2.77 -14.32 2.35
CA PRO A 178 -2.87 -13.72 3.68
C PRO A 178 -2.37 -12.27 3.68
N ARG A 179 -3.11 -11.37 4.35
CA ARG A 179 -2.65 -9.98 4.55
C ARG A 179 -1.31 -9.89 5.26
N ALA A 180 -1.04 -10.86 6.13
CA ALA A 180 0.23 -10.93 6.86
C ALA A 180 1.43 -11.23 5.94
N ASP A 181 1.23 -12.01 4.86
CA ASP A 181 2.25 -12.24 3.84
C ASP A 181 2.44 -11.02 2.93
N VAL A 182 1.37 -10.29 2.63
CA VAL A 182 1.47 -9.01 1.91
C VAL A 182 2.27 -8.00 2.73
N ALA A 183 2.02 -7.89 4.04
CA ALA A 183 2.77 -7.03 4.95
C ALA A 183 4.27 -7.41 4.99
N ASP A 184 4.57 -8.71 5.07
CA ASP A 184 5.95 -9.21 5.03
C ASP A 184 6.66 -8.83 3.72
N PHE A 185 5.99 -9.00 2.60
CA PHE A 185 6.55 -8.65 1.31
C PHE A 185 6.81 -7.15 1.18
N MET A 186 5.87 -6.29 1.59
CA MET A 186 6.08 -4.84 1.60
C MET A 186 7.33 -4.44 2.39
N LEU A 187 7.56 -5.08 3.54
CA LEU A 187 8.73 -4.79 4.38
C LEU A 187 10.04 -5.31 3.76
N LYS A 188 10.03 -6.45 3.09
CA LYS A 188 11.20 -6.96 2.34
C LYS A 188 11.60 -6.00 1.21
N LEU A 189 10.64 -5.34 0.60
CA LEU A 189 10.89 -4.38 -0.47
C LEU A 189 11.54 -3.07 -0.01
N LEU A 190 11.62 -2.79 1.29
CA LEU A 190 12.32 -1.60 1.80
C LEU A 190 13.80 -1.57 1.37
N THR A 191 14.43 -2.72 1.30
CA THR A 191 15.86 -2.87 0.95
C THR A 191 16.11 -3.67 -0.33
N ASN A 192 15.12 -4.43 -0.81
CA ASN A 192 15.24 -5.19 -2.05
C ASN A 192 14.85 -4.31 -3.25
N LYS A 193 15.82 -4.07 -4.14
CA LYS A 193 15.66 -3.25 -5.35
C LYS A 193 15.25 -4.04 -6.60
N GLN A 194 15.11 -5.35 -6.51
CA GLN A 194 14.80 -6.23 -7.65
C GLN A 194 13.53 -5.83 -8.41
N TYR A 195 12.57 -5.21 -7.71
CA TYR A 195 11.27 -4.85 -8.27
C TYR A 195 11.08 -3.34 -8.46
N ASP A 196 12.16 -2.55 -8.43
CA ASP A 196 12.07 -1.10 -8.63
C ASP A 196 11.48 -0.79 -10.02
N GLY A 197 10.52 0.13 -10.06
CA GLY A 197 9.79 0.48 -11.28
C GLY A 197 8.85 -0.62 -11.79
N GLN A 198 8.51 -1.63 -10.97
CA GLN A 198 7.71 -2.77 -11.38
C GLN A 198 6.39 -2.90 -10.60
N LEU A 199 5.50 -3.74 -11.16
CA LEU A 199 4.19 -4.04 -10.60
C LEU A 199 4.06 -5.55 -10.30
N PRO A 200 4.83 -6.12 -9.34
CA PRO A 200 4.75 -7.54 -9.05
C PRO A 200 3.37 -7.94 -8.53
N ALA A 201 2.82 -9.05 -9.05
CA ALA A 201 1.68 -9.72 -8.46
C ALA A 201 2.16 -10.67 -7.35
N ILE A 202 1.40 -10.76 -6.27
CA ILE A 202 1.70 -11.64 -5.13
C ILE A 202 0.48 -12.49 -4.77
N SER A 203 0.69 -13.80 -4.64
CA SER A 203 -0.33 -14.79 -4.31
C SER A 203 0.23 -15.95 -3.48
N SER A 204 -0.59 -16.73 -2.80
CA SER A 204 -0.18 -17.98 -2.13
C SER A 204 0.20 -19.06 -3.11
#